data_37fad1c7012452c754616d905f4e9bd2
#
_entry.id   37fad1c7012452c754616d905f4e9bd2
#
_cell.length_a   1.000
_cell.length_b   1.000
_cell.length_c   1.000
_cell.angle_alpha   90.00
_cell.angle_beta   90.00
_cell.angle_gamma   90.00
#
_symmetry.space_group_name_H-M   'P 1'
#
loop_
_entity.id
_entity.type
_entity.pdbx_description
1 polymer ?
#
loop_
_entity_poly.entity_id
_entity_poly.type
_entity_poly.pdbx_seq_one_letter_code
_entity_poly.pdbx_strand_id
1 'polypeptide(L)'
;IQAVLITSPTYEGVVSDIRAIADAAHEYGIPLIVDEAHGAHLEYADQCHSFPKSALEYGADIVIQSLHKTLPCFTQTAILHVKGKLVDQDRISRYLSMFQTSSPSYLFMAGMERCIRYMDGDGRNEMIRYEKRLERFMERMEGLQVLEVLDREICGKYRTVAGWDPSKIVVSTMRA
;
A
#
# COMPACT_ATOMS: atom_id res chain seq x y z
N ILE A 1 4.00 -25.73 -1.38
CA ILE A 1 3.87 -24.26 -1.58
C ILE A 1 5.21 -23.65 -1.18
N GLN A 2 5.75 -22.73 -1.98
CA GLN A 2 7.07 -22.10 -1.73
C GLN A 2 6.95 -20.65 -1.26
N ALA A 3 5.83 -20.00 -1.54
CA ALA A 3 5.51 -18.66 -1.08
C ALA A 3 3.99 -18.43 -1.16
N VAL A 4 3.51 -17.48 -0.37
CA VAL A 4 2.17 -16.89 -0.52
C VAL A 4 2.35 -15.52 -1.16
N LEU A 5 1.59 -15.22 -2.22
CA LEU A 5 1.57 -13.92 -2.89
C LEU A 5 0.16 -13.36 -2.86
N ILE A 6 0.01 -12.14 -2.38
CA ILE A 6 -1.27 -11.42 -2.36
C ILE A 6 -1.09 -9.96 -2.78
N THR A 7 -2.18 -9.33 -3.23
CA THR A 7 -2.24 -7.89 -3.50
C THR A 7 -3.06 -7.20 -2.40
N SER A 8 -2.44 -6.26 -1.69
CA SER A 8 -3.09 -5.47 -0.63
C SER A 8 -2.35 -4.14 -0.42
N PRO A 9 -3.03 -2.98 -0.48
CA PRO A 9 -4.44 -2.84 -0.86
C PRO A 9 -4.70 -3.19 -2.32
N THR A 10 -5.93 -3.57 -2.64
CA THR A 10 -6.38 -3.68 -4.03
C THR A 10 -6.44 -2.31 -4.70
N TYR A 11 -6.72 -2.29 -6.00
CA TYR A 11 -6.90 -1.02 -6.74
C TYR A 11 -8.01 -0.16 -6.14
N GLU A 12 -9.09 -0.80 -5.69
CA GLU A 12 -10.25 -0.15 -5.06
C GLU A 12 -10.01 0.24 -3.61
N GLY A 13 -8.94 -0.23 -2.98
CA GLY A 13 -8.58 0.11 -1.60
C GLY A 13 -8.90 -0.94 -0.55
N VAL A 14 -9.33 -2.14 -0.94
CA VAL A 14 -9.58 -3.23 0.01
C VAL A 14 -8.27 -3.76 0.58
N VAL A 15 -8.21 -3.88 1.91
CA VAL A 15 -7.04 -4.36 2.64
C VAL A 15 -7.32 -5.73 3.26
N SER A 16 -6.41 -6.66 3.05
CA SER A 16 -6.42 -8.00 3.63
C SER A 16 -5.86 -8.01 5.04
N ASP A 17 -6.20 -9.03 5.84
CA ASP A 17 -5.56 -9.26 7.14
C ASP A 17 -4.15 -9.85 6.94
N ILE A 18 -3.21 -8.95 6.65
CA ILE A 18 -1.81 -9.31 6.35
C ILE A 18 -1.18 -10.05 7.53
N ARG A 19 -1.46 -9.63 8.78
CA ARG A 19 -0.91 -10.28 9.96
C ARG A 19 -1.37 -11.72 10.07
N ALA A 20 -2.67 -11.98 9.99
CA ALA A 20 -3.20 -13.34 10.08
C ALA A 20 -2.67 -14.23 8.96
N ILE A 21 -2.52 -13.68 7.74
CA ILE A 21 -1.96 -14.42 6.60
C ILE A 21 -0.47 -14.69 6.81
N ALA A 22 0.31 -13.71 7.30
CA ALA A 22 1.72 -13.88 7.60
C ALA A 22 1.92 -14.96 8.68
N ASP A 23 1.19 -14.86 9.80
CA ASP A 23 1.28 -15.80 10.90
C ASP A 23 0.99 -17.23 10.41
N ALA A 24 -0.09 -17.43 9.64
CA ALA A 24 -0.44 -18.73 9.07
C ALA A 24 0.61 -19.27 8.09
N ALA A 25 1.22 -18.42 7.25
CA ALA A 25 2.28 -18.83 6.32
C ALA A 25 3.57 -19.18 7.07
N HIS A 26 3.93 -18.38 8.07
CA HIS A 26 5.15 -18.53 8.85
C HIS A 26 5.14 -19.78 9.74
N GLU A 27 3.96 -20.25 10.21
CA GLU A 27 3.84 -21.55 10.90
C GLU A 27 4.40 -22.72 10.06
N TYR A 28 4.38 -22.58 8.73
CA TYR A 28 4.91 -23.57 7.80
C TYR A 28 6.26 -23.18 7.21
N GLY A 29 6.89 -22.13 7.71
CA GLY A 29 8.16 -21.63 7.16
C GLY A 29 8.05 -21.08 5.72
N ILE A 30 6.86 -20.60 5.33
CA ILE A 30 6.55 -20.10 4.00
C ILE A 30 6.55 -18.57 4.03
N PRO A 31 7.35 -17.89 3.17
CA PRO A 31 7.37 -16.43 3.11
C PRO A 31 6.09 -15.85 2.50
N LEU A 32 5.69 -14.67 3.01
CA LEU A 32 4.60 -13.88 2.47
C LEU A 32 5.16 -12.73 1.60
N ILE A 33 4.68 -12.66 0.38
CA ILE A 33 4.96 -11.60 -0.60
C ILE A 33 3.69 -10.76 -0.75
N VAL A 34 3.81 -9.45 -0.57
CA VAL A 34 2.69 -8.53 -0.75
C VAL A 34 2.97 -7.57 -1.89
N ASP A 35 2.12 -7.61 -2.91
CA ASP A 35 2.05 -6.54 -3.89
C ASP A 35 1.25 -5.37 -3.29
N GLU A 36 1.98 -4.43 -2.71
CA GLU A 36 1.48 -3.18 -2.12
C GLU A 36 1.69 -2.00 -3.08
N ALA A 37 1.64 -2.25 -4.40
CA ALA A 37 1.90 -1.21 -5.40
C ALA A 37 0.97 0.02 -5.26
N HIS A 38 -0.23 -0.15 -4.71
CA HIS A 38 -1.19 0.92 -4.46
C HIS A 38 -1.15 1.47 -3.03
N GLY A 39 -0.20 1.04 -2.19
CA GLY A 39 -0.12 1.38 -0.77
C GLY A 39 1.17 2.05 -0.32
N ALA A 40 2.03 2.57 -1.23
CA ALA A 40 3.31 3.18 -0.84
C ALA A 40 3.17 4.36 0.15
N HIS A 41 2.02 5.06 0.17
CA HIS A 41 1.73 6.15 1.09
C HIS A 41 1.43 5.69 2.52
N LEU A 42 1.07 4.41 2.70
CA LEU A 42 0.70 3.85 4.01
C LEU A 42 1.87 3.89 5.00
N GLU A 43 3.10 3.80 4.52
CA GLU A 43 4.32 3.92 5.33
C GLU A 43 4.45 5.31 6.01
N TYR A 44 3.83 6.33 5.43
CA TYR A 44 3.87 7.71 5.91
C TYR A 44 2.58 8.16 6.60
N ALA A 45 1.63 7.25 6.75
CA ALA A 45 0.34 7.50 7.40
C ALA A 45 0.28 7.00 8.85
N ASP A 46 1.42 6.79 9.50
CA ASP A 46 1.55 6.26 10.85
C ASP A 46 0.86 7.10 11.93
N GLN A 47 0.68 8.40 11.69
CA GLN A 47 -0.03 9.34 12.56
C GLN A 47 -1.50 9.56 12.17
N CYS A 48 -1.95 8.93 11.09
CA CYS A 48 -3.33 8.97 10.63
C CYS A 48 -4.15 7.82 11.25
N HIS A 49 -5.39 8.10 11.62
CA HIS A 49 -6.25 7.13 12.32
C HIS A 49 -7.10 6.28 11.36
N SER A 50 -7.41 6.82 10.19
CA SER A 50 -8.28 6.16 9.20
C SER A 50 -7.53 5.26 8.23
N PHE A 51 -6.22 5.47 8.06
CA PHE A 51 -5.39 4.68 7.16
C PHE A 51 -4.98 3.33 7.76
N PRO A 52 -4.97 2.25 6.97
CA PRO A 52 -4.36 0.99 7.38
C PRO A 52 -2.84 1.15 7.44
N LYS A 53 -2.19 0.25 8.14
CA LYS A 53 -0.72 0.18 8.16
C LYS A 53 -0.18 -0.54 6.93
N SER A 54 1.07 -0.25 6.57
CA SER A 54 1.80 -0.96 5.53
C SER A 54 1.98 -2.45 5.88
N ALA A 55 2.03 -3.30 4.85
CA ALA A 55 2.31 -4.73 4.99
C ALA A 55 3.65 -5.01 5.68
N LEU A 56 4.60 -4.08 5.61
CA LEU A 56 5.89 -4.15 6.31
C LEU A 56 5.76 -4.23 7.84
N GLU A 57 4.71 -3.62 8.41
CA GLU A 57 4.46 -3.65 9.84
C GLU A 57 3.75 -4.94 10.28
N TYR A 58 3.10 -5.63 9.35
CA TYR A 58 2.30 -6.81 9.62
C TYR A 58 2.99 -8.14 9.32
N GLY A 59 4.30 -8.11 9.04
CA GLY A 59 5.09 -9.33 8.93
C GLY A 59 5.27 -9.88 7.52
N ALA A 60 4.94 -9.11 6.48
CA ALA A 60 5.30 -9.49 5.11
C ALA A 60 6.82 -9.57 4.94
N ASP A 61 7.31 -10.61 4.26
CA ASP A 61 8.74 -10.83 4.02
C ASP A 61 9.26 -10.07 2.80
N ILE A 62 8.41 -9.92 1.79
CA ILE A 62 8.69 -9.09 0.61
C ILE A 62 7.49 -8.19 0.36
N VAL A 63 7.75 -6.90 0.18
CA VAL A 63 6.72 -5.91 -0.16
C VAL A 63 7.18 -5.11 -1.39
N ILE A 64 6.28 -4.98 -2.36
CA ILE A 64 6.52 -4.25 -3.60
C ILE A 64 5.65 -3.00 -3.59
N GLN A 65 6.27 -1.82 -3.65
CA GLN A 65 5.56 -0.53 -3.64
C GLN A 65 5.89 0.28 -4.89
N SER A 66 4.86 0.77 -5.59
CA SER A 66 5.02 1.71 -6.69
C SER A 66 4.93 3.14 -6.17
N LEU A 67 6.06 3.82 -6.07
CA LEU A 67 6.11 5.18 -5.53
C LEU A 67 5.28 6.16 -6.37
N HIS A 68 5.34 6.03 -7.69
CA HIS A 68 4.66 6.91 -8.63
C HIS A 68 3.13 6.83 -8.60
N LYS A 69 2.54 5.82 -7.98
CA LYS A 69 1.08 5.66 -7.93
C LYS A 69 0.42 6.50 -6.84
N THR A 70 1.08 6.63 -5.70
CA THR A 70 0.48 7.23 -4.50
C THR A 70 1.36 8.26 -3.80
N LEU A 71 2.59 8.43 -4.26
CA LEU A 71 3.54 9.42 -3.75
C LEU A 71 4.00 10.37 -4.87
N PRO A 72 4.53 11.56 -4.52
CA PRO A 72 4.99 12.56 -5.49
C PRO A 72 6.33 12.15 -6.12
N CYS A 73 6.32 11.06 -6.90
CA CYS A 73 7.47 10.49 -7.55
C CYS A 73 7.26 10.33 -9.06
N PHE A 74 8.34 10.26 -9.83
CA PHE A 74 8.26 10.04 -11.27
C PHE A 74 7.66 8.68 -11.62
N THR A 75 6.91 8.62 -12.72
CA THR A 75 6.37 7.37 -13.28
C THR A 75 7.48 6.32 -13.47
N GLN A 76 7.13 5.06 -13.31
CA GLN A 76 7.99 3.87 -13.39
C GLN A 76 8.94 3.68 -12.18
N THR A 77 8.77 4.46 -11.10
CA THR A 77 9.54 4.26 -9.88
C THR A 77 8.85 3.29 -8.93
N ALA A 78 9.61 2.32 -8.44
CA ALA A 78 9.14 1.32 -7.49
C ALA A 78 10.25 0.93 -6.53
N ILE A 79 9.87 0.41 -5.37
CA ILE A 79 10.79 -0.15 -4.36
C ILE A 79 10.34 -1.58 -4.05
N LEU A 80 11.30 -2.47 -3.89
CA LEU A 80 11.12 -3.80 -3.32
C LEU A 80 11.79 -3.82 -1.96
N HIS A 81 11.00 -4.09 -0.93
CA HIS A 81 11.47 -4.28 0.43
C HIS A 81 11.62 -5.76 0.72
N VAL A 82 12.71 -6.14 1.38
CA VAL A 82 12.95 -7.49 1.85
C VAL A 82 13.20 -7.46 3.34
N LYS A 83 12.40 -8.20 4.11
CA LYS A 83 12.44 -8.25 5.56
C LYS A 83 12.28 -9.69 6.04
N GLY A 84 12.89 -9.99 7.18
CA GLY A 84 12.74 -11.33 7.77
C GLY A 84 13.86 -12.31 7.37
N LYS A 85 13.72 -13.54 7.83
CA LYS A 85 14.73 -14.61 7.69
C LYS A 85 14.32 -15.71 6.71
N LEU A 86 13.08 -15.69 6.21
CA LEU A 86 12.55 -16.72 5.32
C LEU A 86 12.96 -16.50 3.85
N VAL A 87 13.55 -15.34 3.56
CA VAL A 87 13.94 -14.93 2.21
C VAL A 87 15.46 -14.76 2.14
N ASP A 88 16.06 -15.40 1.14
CA ASP A 88 17.47 -15.23 0.80
C ASP A 88 17.67 -13.93 -0.02
N GLN A 89 18.24 -12.90 0.63
CA GLN A 89 18.45 -11.58 0.04
C GLN A 89 19.43 -11.61 -1.13
N ASP A 90 20.45 -12.44 -1.08
CA ASP A 90 21.45 -12.56 -2.16
C ASP A 90 20.80 -13.17 -3.41
N ARG A 91 19.93 -14.15 -3.21
CA ARG A 91 19.15 -14.74 -4.28
C ARG A 91 18.18 -13.73 -4.91
N ILE A 92 17.49 -12.93 -4.12
CA ILE A 92 16.64 -11.84 -4.62
C ILE A 92 17.46 -10.83 -5.42
N SER A 93 18.58 -10.34 -4.88
CA SER A 93 19.49 -9.43 -5.57
C SER A 93 19.96 -9.98 -6.92
N ARG A 94 20.29 -11.27 -6.97
CA ARG A 94 20.70 -11.92 -8.20
C ARG A 94 19.59 -11.93 -9.25
N TYR A 95 18.35 -12.24 -8.87
CA TYR A 95 17.22 -12.22 -9.80
C TYR A 95 16.87 -10.80 -10.24
N LEU A 96 16.91 -9.82 -9.35
CA LEU A 96 16.73 -8.41 -9.72
C LEU A 96 17.77 -7.98 -10.77
N SER A 97 19.03 -8.35 -10.60
CA SER A 97 20.08 -8.03 -11.56
C SER A 97 19.86 -8.65 -12.94
N MET A 98 19.16 -9.78 -13.03
CA MET A 98 18.83 -10.43 -14.31
C MET A 98 17.67 -9.74 -15.05
N PHE A 99 16.72 -9.17 -14.32
CA PHE A 99 15.48 -8.62 -14.88
C PHE A 99 15.47 -7.09 -14.93
N GLN A 100 16.36 -6.42 -14.22
CA GLN A 100 16.52 -4.97 -14.27
C GLN A 100 17.46 -4.55 -15.40
N THR A 101 17.31 -3.29 -15.84
CA THR A 101 18.27 -2.70 -16.76
C THR A 101 19.65 -2.54 -16.12
N SER A 102 20.72 -2.75 -16.92
CA SER A 102 22.09 -2.51 -16.48
C SER A 102 22.46 -1.02 -16.38
N SER A 103 21.62 -0.12 -16.97
CA SER A 103 21.84 1.32 -16.99
C SER A 103 20.69 2.03 -16.28
N PRO A 104 20.76 2.18 -14.95
CA PRO A 104 19.69 2.84 -14.19
C PRO A 104 19.58 4.33 -14.57
N SER A 105 18.38 4.85 -14.56
CA SER A 105 18.14 6.29 -14.75
C SER A 105 18.47 7.04 -13.45
N TYR A 106 19.54 7.82 -13.46
CA TYR A 106 19.89 8.69 -12.32
C TYR A 106 18.81 9.72 -12.02
N LEU A 107 18.05 10.16 -13.03
CA LEU A 107 16.91 11.07 -12.83
C LEU A 107 15.83 10.40 -11.97
N PHE A 108 15.51 9.15 -12.23
CA PHE A 108 14.53 8.40 -11.43
C PHE A 108 15.06 8.14 -10.02
N MET A 109 16.34 7.78 -9.87
CA MET A 109 16.95 7.57 -8.56
C MET A 109 16.94 8.86 -7.72
N ALA A 110 17.32 9.99 -8.30
CA ALA A 110 17.26 11.29 -7.62
C ALA A 110 15.81 11.70 -7.28
N GLY A 111 14.86 11.38 -8.16
CA GLY A 111 13.44 11.60 -7.91
C GLY A 111 12.90 10.76 -6.75
N MET A 112 13.29 9.49 -6.66
CA MET A 112 12.93 8.60 -5.54
C MET A 112 13.52 9.10 -4.22
N GLU A 113 14.81 9.42 -4.20
CA GLU A 113 15.48 9.95 -3.01
C GLU A 113 14.81 11.24 -2.52
N ARG A 114 14.52 12.18 -3.42
CA ARG A 114 13.84 13.42 -3.08
C ARG A 114 12.42 13.19 -2.57
N CYS A 115 11.70 12.26 -3.16
CA CYS A 115 10.35 11.87 -2.73
C CYS A 115 10.37 11.32 -1.30
N ILE A 116 11.25 10.35 -1.03
CA ILE A 116 11.39 9.73 0.30
C ILE A 116 11.76 10.78 1.34
N ARG A 117 12.76 11.62 1.06
CA ARG A 117 13.19 12.69 1.97
C ARG A 117 12.06 13.68 2.28
N TYR A 118 11.27 14.06 1.27
CA TYR A 118 10.09 14.91 1.47
C TYR A 118 9.04 14.22 2.33
N MET A 119 8.74 12.95 2.06
CA MET A 119 7.73 12.19 2.79
C MET A 119 8.14 11.93 4.25
N ASP A 120 9.42 11.68 4.52
CA ASP A 120 9.94 11.54 5.90
C ASP A 120 9.92 12.85 6.70
N GLY A 121 9.90 13.98 6.03
CA GLY A 121 9.80 15.31 6.62
C GLY A 121 8.37 15.88 6.59
N ASP A 122 8.17 16.87 5.72
CA ASP A 122 6.90 17.60 5.60
C ASP A 122 5.72 16.72 5.14
N GLY A 123 6.02 15.65 4.39
CA GLY A 123 5.02 14.75 3.84
C GLY A 123 4.14 14.07 4.89
N ARG A 124 4.68 13.73 6.08
CA ARG A 124 3.88 13.17 7.19
C ARG A 124 2.81 14.16 7.65
N ASN A 125 3.14 15.43 7.77
CA ASN A 125 2.16 16.49 8.10
C ASN A 125 1.11 16.66 6.99
N GLU A 126 1.52 16.52 5.72
CA GLU A 126 0.58 16.56 4.60
C GLU A 126 -0.37 15.36 4.59
N MET A 127 0.06 14.17 5.04
CA MET A 127 -0.82 13.02 5.21
C MET A 127 -1.92 13.29 6.25
N ILE A 128 -1.59 13.90 7.38
CA ILE A 128 -2.57 14.31 8.40
C ILE A 128 -3.58 15.34 7.82
N ARG A 129 -3.10 16.31 7.03
CA ARG A 129 -3.98 17.27 6.34
C ARG A 129 -4.84 16.60 5.28
N TYR A 130 -4.30 15.60 4.60
CA TYR A 130 -5.01 14.81 3.59
C TYR A 130 -6.15 14.00 4.23
N GLU A 131 -5.89 13.32 5.34
CA GLU A 131 -6.90 12.62 6.13
C GLU A 131 -8.09 13.54 6.46
N LYS A 132 -7.82 14.72 7.02
CA LYS A 132 -8.88 15.72 7.34
C LYS A 132 -9.64 16.22 6.10
N ARG A 133 -9.02 16.23 4.92
CA ARG A 133 -9.72 16.56 3.67
C ARG A 133 -10.62 15.43 3.21
N LEU A 134 -10.19 14.19 3.37
CA LEU A 134 -11.00 13.01 3.07
C LEU A 134 -12.22 12.92 3.99
N GLU A 135 -12.05 13.13 5.29
CA GLU A 135 -13.16 13.17 6.26
C GLU A 135 -14.23 14.19 5.85
N ARG A 136 -13.81 15.43 5.58
CA ARG A 136 -14.71 16.49 5.11
C ARG A 136 -15.37 16.20 3.75
N PHE A 137 -14.66 15.46 2.89
CA PHE A 137 -15.24 15.00 1.64
C PHE A 137 -16.33 13.97 1.90
N MET A 138 -16.08 12.97 2.73
CA MET A 138 -17.07 11.92 3.06
C MET A 138 -18.32 12.51 3.71
N GLU A 139 -18.19 13.45 4.68
CA GLU A 139 -19.32 14.18 5.28
C GLU A 139 -20.21 14.86 4.23
N ARG A 140 -19.62 15.41 3.16
CA ARG A 140 -20.38 16.05 2.08
C ARG A 140 -21.08 15.05 1.16
N MET A 141 -20.56 13.81 1.10
CA MET A 141 -21.11 12.77 0.23
C MET A 141 -22.34 12.07 0.85
N GLU A 142 -22.56 12.17 2.15
CA GLU A 142 -23.72 11.58 2.85
C GLU A 142 -25.07 12.04 2.29
N GLY A 143 -25.16 13.22 1.68
CA GLY A 143 -26.37 13.78 1.10
C GLY A 143 -26.66 13.41 -0.35
N LEU A 144 -25.82 12.60 -1.00
CA LEU A 144 -26.01 12.23 -2.41
C LEU A 144 -27.17 11.25 -2.58
N GLN A 145 -28.07 11.56 -3.56
CA GLN A 145 -29.26 10.74 -3.82
C GLN A 145 -29.06 9.71 -4.94
N VAL A 146 -28.21 10.00 -5.91
CA VAL A 146 -28.03 9.19 -7.12
C VAL A 146 -26.67 8.47 -7.18
N LEU A 147 -25.72 8.89 -6.33
CA LEU A 147 -24.42 8.29 -6.23
C LEU A 147 -24.22 7.73 -4.83
N GLU A 148 -23.51 6.63 -4.73
CA GLU A 148 -23.06 6.04 -3.47
C GLU A 148 -21.55 6.01 -3.46
N VAL A 149 -20.93 6.58 -2.42
CA VAL A 149 -19.50 6.46 -2.20
C VAL A 149 -19.26 5.29 -1.27
N LEU A 150 -18.45 4.32 -1.69
CA LEU A 150 -18.06 3.22 -0.83
C LEU A 150 -17.14 3.75 0.26
N ASP A 151 -17.40 3.31 1.48
CA ASP A 151 -16.66 3.72 2.66
C ASP A 151 -16.23 2.51 3.54
N ARG A 152 -15.80 2.83 4.74
CA ARG A 152 -15.31 1.86 5.73
C ARG A 152 -16.37 0.84 6.20
N GLU A 153 -17.65 1.05 5.96
CA GLU A 153 -18.72 0.12 6.33
C GLU A 153 -18.56 -1.23 5.61
N ILE A 154 -17.87 -1.24 4.46
CA ILE A 154 -17.53 -2.48 3.75
C ILE A 154 -16.73 -3.46 4.63
N CYS A 155 -15.88 -2.95 5.53
CA CYS A 155 -15.08 -3.77 6.45
C CYS A 155 -15.95 -4.57 7.43
N GLY A 156 -17.11 -4.03 7.83
CA GLY A 156 -18.06 -4.74 8.70
C GLY A 156 -18.99 -5.69 7.94
N LYS A 157 -19.19 -5.44 6.65
CA LYS A 157 -20.12 -6.20 5.81
C LYS A 157 -19.54 -7.53 5.30
N TYR A 158 -18.23 -7.59 5.07
CA TYR A 158 -17.56 -8.78 4.54
C TYR A 158 -16.41 -9.20 5.45
N ARG A 159 -16.44 -10.45 5.97
CA ARG A 159 -15.40 -11.01 6.85
C ARG A 159 -14.01 -11.07 6.23
N THR A 160 -13.93 -11.04 4.90
CA THR A 160 -12.67 -11.10 4.15
C THR A 160 -12.02 -9.73 3.96
N VAL A 161 -12.70 -8.64 4.34
CA VAL A 161 -12.19 -7.28 4.26
C VAL A 161 -11.74 -6.85 5.65
N ALA A 162 -10.42 -6.81 5.86
CA ALA A 162 -9.84 -6.44 7.15
C ALA A 162 -9.66 -4.92 7.32
N GLY A 163 -9.59 -4.19 6.22
CA GLY A 163 -9.41 -2.75 6.23
C GLY A 163 -9.74 -2.10 4.90
N TRP A 164 -9.70 -0.79 4.90
CA TRP A 164 -9.96 0.05 3.74
C TRP A 164 -8.94 1.19 3.68
N ASP A 165 -8.41 1.47 2.48
CA ASP A 165 -7.61 2.65 2.21
C ASP A 165 -8.52 3.83 1.84
N PRO A 166 -8.69 4.83 2.72
CA PRO A 166 -9.61 5.94 2.50
C PRO A 166 -9.20 6.86 1.34
N SER A 167 -7.97 6.76 0.86
CA SER A 167 -7.51 7.50 -0.32
C SER A 167 -8.16 7.02 -1.62
N LYS A 168 -8.77 5.84 -1.61
CA LYS A 168 -9.46 5.25 -2.77
C LYS A 168 -10.94 5.59 -2.72
N ILE A 169 -11.31 6.62 -3.44
CA ILE A 169 -12.70 7.05 -3.55
C ILE A 169 -13.38 6.24 -4.65
N VAL A 170 -14.19 5.27 -4.25
CA VAL A 170 -14.95 4.42 -5.17
C VAL A 170 -16.40 4.89 -5.18
N VAL A 171 -16.91 5.23 -6.35
CA VAL A 171 -18.25 5.75 -6.55
C VAL A 171 -19.08 4.73 -7.32
N SER A 172 -20.25 4.39 -6.76
CA SER A 172 -21.25 3.53 -7.41
C SER A 172 -22.40 4.38 -7.96
N THR A 173 -22.86 4.02 -9.16
CA THR A 173 -24.04 4.62 -9.80
C THR A 173 -25.28 3.73 -9.69
N MET A 174 -25.27 2.71 -8.82
CA MET A 174 -26.36 1.73 -8.69
C MET A 174 -27.69 2.32 -8.20
N ARG A 175 -27.70 3.59 -7.80
CA ARG A 175 -28.91 4.34 -7.44
C ARG A 175 -29.37 5.31 -8.54
N ALA A 176 -28.67 5.33 -9.68
CA ALA A 176 -29.01 6.21 -10.81
C ALA A 176 -30.01 5.53 -11.76
#